data_47e04c1f8820c1141524f49a1fe9a58c
#
_entry.id   47e04c1f8820c1141524f49a1fe9a58c
#
_cell.length_a   1.000
_cell.length_b   1.000
_cell.length_c   1.000
_cell.angle_alpha   90.00
_cell.angle_beta   90.00
_cell.angle_gamma   90.00
#
_symmetry.space_group_name_H-M   'P 1'
#
loop_
_entity.id
_entity.type
_entity.pdbx_description
1 polymer ?
#
loop_
_entity_poly.entity_id
_entity_poly.type
_entity_poly.pdbx_seq_one_letter_code
_entity_poly.pdbx_strand_id
1 'polypeptide(L)'
;LIVLITYVMAGLSDAEEHTLTNLAAALFILPFFLFSATSGQLSDKFDKARLAQAVKLLEIAIMVVAAVGFTQGNIPLLLTLLFMMGLHSTLFGPLKYGILPQVLDDKELVGGNGLIEMATFLAILLGTLLGTGLIQIPGIGPYWVSGVAIGLALLGLASAWAMPAVAPVDPGLKINWNIPQETW
;
A
#
# COMPACT_ATOMS: atom_id res chain seq x y z
N LEU A 1 7.24 2.58 5.73
CA LEU A 1 6.63 2.29 7.03
C LEU A 1 7.46 1.25 7.80
N ILE A 2 7.87 0.12 7.18
CA ILE A 2 8.71 -0.91 7.83
C ILE A 2 9.98 -0.30 8.43
N VAL A 3 10.75 0.49 7.68
CA VAL A 3 11.97 1.17 8.15
C VAL A 3 11.74 1.96 9.44
N LEU A 4 10.62 2.62 9.53
CA LEU A 4 10.25 3.39 10.70
C LEU A 4 9.91 2.49 11.90
N ILE A 5 9.17 1.40 11.67
CA ILE A 5 8.85 0.43 12.74
C ILE A 5 10.14 -0.18 13.29
N THR A 6 11.06 -0.61 12.43
CA THR A 6 12.37 -1.13 12.83
C THR A 6 13.16 -0.12 13.65
N TYR A 7 13.12 1.17 13.29
CA TYR A 7 13.76 2.24 14.05
C TYR A 7 13.19 2.37 15.47
N VAL A 8 11.86 2.30 15.62
CA VAL A 8 11.21 2.37 16.96
C VAL A 8 11.53 1.13 17.79
N MET A 9 11.73 -0.02 17.16
CA MET A 9 12.07 -1.28 17.85
C MET A 9 13.56 -1.39 18.22
N ALA A 10 14.42 -0.55 17.70
CA ALA A 10 15.88 -0.59 17.90
C ALA A 10 16.35 -0.42 19.36
N GLY A 11 15.47 -0.33 20.35
CA GLY A 11 15.78 -0.29 21.78
C GLY A 11 15.31 -1.51 22.55
N LEU A 12 14.74 -2.50 21.85
CA LEU A 12 14.22 -3.74 22.44
C LEU A 12 15.33 -4.80 22.53
N SER A 13 15.06 -5.88 23.26
CA SER A 13 15.95 -7.07 23.23
C SER A 13 15.89 -7.76 21.86
N ASP A 14 16.98 -8.41 21.44
CA ASP A 14 17.09 -9.11 20.17
C ASP A 14 15.91 -10.06 19.91
N ALA A 15 15.46 -10.80 20.94
CA ALA A 15 14.34 -11.73 20.85
C ALA A 15 13.01 -11.02 20.58
N GLU A 16 12.77 -9.88 21.20
CA GLU A 16 11.56 -9.07 20.99
C GLU A 16 11.58 -8.42 19.61
N GLU A 17 12.71 -7.88 19.17
CA GLU A 17 12.87 -7.28 17.85
C GLU A 17 12.60 -8.31 16.75
N HIS A 18 13.17 -9.50 16.83
CA HIS A 18 12.91 -10.58 15.86
C HIS A 18 11.44 -11.01 15.85
N THR A 19 10.81 -11.15 17.01
CA THR A 19 9.39 -11.53 17.11
C THR A 19 8.49 -10.48 16.47
N LEU A 20 8.70 -9.20 16.79
CA LEU A 20 7.91 -8.09 16.27
C LEU A 20 8.15 -7.88 14.76
N THR A 21 9.36 -8.09 14.27
CA THR A 21 9.69 -8.00 12.85
C THR A 21 8.95 -9.08 12.05
N ASN A 22 8.93 -10.33 12.56
CA ASN A 22 8.18 -11.41 11.93
C ASN A 22 6.67 -11.15 11.98
N LEU A 23 6.15 -10.64 13.10
CA LEU A 23 4.75 -10.25 13.25
C LEU A 23 4.39 -9.12 12.29
N ALA A 24 5.27 -8.12 12.14
CA ALA A 24 5.08 -7.02 11.19
C ALA A 24 4.96 -7.52 9.74
N ALA A 25 5.85 -8.46 9.33
CA ALA A 25 5.77 -9.07 8.01
C ALA A 25 4.47 -9.87 7.82
N ALA A 26 4.07 -10.67 8.83
CA ALA A 26 2.83 -11.44 8.81
C ALA A 26 1.59 -10.52 8.71
N LEU A 27 1.53 -9.45 9.50
CA LEU A 27 0.44 -8.49 9.49
C LEU A 27 0.32 -7.76 8.15
N PHE A 28 1.43 -7.45 7.48
CA PHE A 28 1.41 -6.82 6.16
C PHE A 28 0.89 -7.78 5.07
N ILE A 29 1.23 -9.06 5.15
CA ILE A 29 0.83 -10.07 4.16
C ILE A 29 -0.61 -10.55 4.38
N LEU A 30 -1.07 -10.60 5.62
CA LEU A 30 -2.36 -11.16 6.00
C LEU A 30 -3.55 -10.60 5.20
N PRO A 31 -3.67 -9.27 4.92
CA PRO A 31 -4.75 -8.73 4.10
C PRO A 31 -4.83 -9.30 2.68
N PHE A 32 -3.69 -9.68 2.08
CA PHE A 32 -3.68 -10.30 0.75
C PHE A 32 -4.39 -11.66 0.77
N PHE A 33 -4.20 -12.43 1.83
CA PHE A 33 -4.92 -13.69 2.01
C PHE A 33 -6.41 -13.48 2.25
N LEU A 34 -6.76 -12.50 3.08
CA LEU A 34 -8.15 -12.31 3.51
C LEU A 34 -9.00 -11.60 2.46
N PHE A 35 -8.45 -10.63 1.74
CA PHE A 35 -9.23 -9.67 0.95
C PHE A 35 -8.93 -9.65 -0.55
N SER A 36 -8.07 -10.55 -1.07
CA SER A 36 -7.71 -10.55 -2.49
C SER A 36 -8.93 -10.73 -3.41
N ALA A 37 -9.79 -11.69 -3.12
CA ALA A 37 -11.00 -11.94 -3.89
C ALA A 37 -11.99 -10.77 -3.80
N THR A 38 -12.21 -10.24 -2.60
CA THR A 38 -13.08 -9.06 -2.40
C THR A 38 -12.53 -7.84 -3.13
N SER A 39 -11.21 -7.65 -3.14
CA SER A 39 -10.54 -6.57 -3.86
C SER A 39 -10.75 -6.68 -5.37
N GLY A 40 -10.68 -7.88 -5.94
CA GLY A 40 -11.01 -8.16 -7.33
C GLY A 40 -12.45 -7.74 -7.66
N GLN A 41 -13.42 -8.21 -6.86
CA GLN A 41 -14.83 -7.86 -7.02
C GLN A 41 -15.08 -6.35 -6.95
N LEU A 42 -14.41 -5.64 -6.05
CA LEU A 42 -14.50 -4.18 -5.96
C LEU A 42 -13.95 -3.50 -7.23
N SER A 43 -12.82 -3.98 -7.74
CA SER A 43 -12.21 -3.47 -8.96
C SER A 43 -13.08 -3.67 -10.21
N ASP A 44 -13.85 -4.76 -10.27
CA ASP A 44 -14.74 -5.04 -11.38
C ASP A 44 -16.06 -4.26 -11.30
N LYS A 45 -16.56 -4.05 -10.08
CA LYS A 45 -17.84 -3.38 -9.82
C LYS A 45 -17.79 -1.86 -9.96
N PHE A 46 -16.68 -1.24 -9.57
CA PHE A 46 -16.57 0.23 -9.49
C PHE A 46 -15.64 0.79 -10.57
N ASP A 47 -15.84 2.07 -10.90
CA ASP A 47 -14.89 2.83 -11.72
C ASP A 47 -13.51 2.81 -11.08
N LYS A 48 -12.50 2.36 -11.84
CA LYS A 48 -11.14 2.13 -11.33
C LYS A 48 -10.44 3.42 -10.92
N ALA A 49 -10.71 4.53 -11.61
CA ALA A 49 -10.12 5.82 -11.26
C ALA A 49 -10.66 6.31 -9.91
N ARG A 50 -11.98 6.22 -9.69
CA ARG A 50 -12.58 6.59 -8.38
C ARG A 50 -12.11 5.70 -7.26
N LEU A 51 -12.01 4.40 -7.52
CA LEU A 51 -11.52 3.44 -6.52
C LEU A 51 -10.05 3.71 -6.19
N ALA A 52 -9.21 4.01 -7.19
CA ALA A 52 -7.82 4.41 -6.99
C ALA A 52 -7.71 5.68 -6.13
N GLN A 53 -8.55 6.68 -6.38
CA GLN A 53 -8.60 7.90 -5.55
C GLN A 53 -8.96 7.58 -4.10
N ALA A 54 -9.97 6.73 -3.86
CA ALA A 54 -10.36 6.33 -2.50
C ALA A 54 -9.23 5.57 -1.79
N VAL A 55 -8.56 4.65 -2.49
CA VAL A 55 -7.42 3.90 -1.95
C VAL A 55 -6.24 4.82 -1.65
N LYS A 56 -5.98 5.84 -2.48
CA LYS A 56 -4.94 6.84 -2.21
C LYS A 56 -5.26 7.77 -1.04
N LEU A 57 -6.53 8.11 -0.83
CA LEU A 57 -6.96 8.83 0.38
C LEU A 57 -6.73 7.99 1.64
N LEU A 58 -7.02 6.69 1.59
CA LEU A 58 -6.70 5.77 2.68
C LEU A 58 -5.19 5.74 2.97
N GLU A 59 -4.35 5.70 1.93
CA GLU A 59 -2.88 5.76 2.08
C GLU A 59 -2.43 7.02 2.83
N ILE A 60 -2.94 8.18 2.44
CA ILE A 60 -2.62 9.44 3.12
C ILE A 60 -3.03 9.40 4.59
N ALA A 61 -4.24 8.92 4.90
CA ALA A 61 -4.72 8.79 6.27
C ALA A 61 -3.79 7.87 7.09
N ILE A 62 -3.39 6.73 6.55
CA ILE A 62 -2.45 5.80 7.19
C ILE A 62 -1.10 6.49 7.44
N MET A 63 -0.55 7.23 6.46
CA MET A 63 0.75 7.88 6.60
C MET A 63 0.73 9.00 7.63
N VAL A 64 -0.35 9.78 7.68
CA VAL A 64 -0.51 10.83 8.69
C VAL A 64 -0.61 10.26 10.10
N VAL A 65 -1.43 9.22 10.30
CA VAL A 65 -1.55 8.56 11.61
C VAL A 65 -0.25 7.85 11.97
N ALA A 66 0.47 7.28 11.00
CA ALA A 66 1.77 6.68 11.23
C ALA A 66 2.80 7.70 11.70
N ALA A 67 2.82 8.90 11.14
CA ALA A 67 3.70 9.97 11.60
C ALA A 67 3.47 10.33 13.08
N VAL A 68 2.21 10.34 13.53
CA VAL A 68 1.86 10.51 14.95
C VAL A 68 2.31 9.30 15.78
N GLY A 69 2.05 8.08 15.30
CA GLY A 69 2.48 6.84 15.98
C GLY A 69 4.00 6.79 16.21
N PHE A 70 4.76 7.34 15.26
CA PHE A 70 6.21 7.46 15.38
C PHE A 70 6.68 8.37 16.49
N THR A 71 6.12 9.59 16.54
CA THR A 71 6.49 10.56 17.56
C THR A 71 6.16 10.06 18.96
N GLN A 72 5.21 9.15 19.09
CA GLN A 72 4.78 8.53 20.35
C GLN A 72 5.50 7.20 20.65
N GLY A 73 6.27 6.63 19.73
CA GLY A 73 6.86 5.30 19.88
C GLY A 73 5.81 4.18 20.05
N ASN A 74 4.58 4.38 19.54
CA ASN A 74 3.45 3.46 19.76
C ASN A 74 3.51 2.27 18.80
N ILE A 75 4.24 1.20 19.20
CA ILE A 75 4.41 -0.01 18.41
C ILE A 75 3.08 -0.67 18.03
N PRO A 76 2.09 -0.90 18.93
CA PRO A 76 0.81 -1.48 18.57
C PRO A 76 0.06 -0.68 17.49
N LEU A 77 0.08 0.65 17.57
CA LEU A 77 -0.51 1.51 16.53
C LEU A 77 0.20 1.33 15.19
N LEU A 78 1.53 1.32 15.19
CA LEU A 78 2.32 1.15 13.98
C LEU A 78 2.10 -0.22 13.31
N LEU A 79 1.98 -1.29 14.09
CA LEU A 79 1.64 -2.62 13.59
C LEU A 79 0.22 -2.67 12.99
N THR A 80 -0.75 -2.01 13.63
CA THR A 80 -2.10 -1.88 13.08
C THR A 80 -2.09 -1.13 11.75
N LEU A 81 -1.33 -0.05 11.65
CA LEU A 81 -1.19 0.72 10.41
C LEU A 81 -0.45 -0.07 9.32
N LEU A 82 0.46 -0.97 9.71
CA LEU A 82 1.11 -1.87 8.76
C LEU A 82 0.11 -2.86 8.14
N PHE A 83 -0.80 -3.44 8.95
CA PHE A 83 -1.91 -4.22 8.45
C PHE A 83 -2.80 -3.41 7.49
N MET A 84 -3.13 -2.16 7.84
CA MET A 84 -3.90 -1.27 6.97
C MET A 84 -3.16 -0.94 5.67
N MET A 85 -1.82 -0.84 5.68
CA MET A 85 -1.02 -0.71 4.47
C MET A 85 -1.05 -1.98 3.61
N GLY A 86 -1.05 -3.16 4.22
CA GLY A 86 -1.29 -4.42 3.52
C GLY A 86 -2.66 -4.44 2.84
N LEU A 87 -3.71 -4.00 3.55
CA LEU A 87 -5.05 -3.86 2.98
C LEU A 87 -5.09 -2.87 1.81
N HIS A 88 -4.48 -1.68 1.98
CA HIS A 88 -4.31 -0.71 0.91
C HIS A 88 -3.65 -1.34 -0.34
N SER A 89 -2.55 -2.06 -0.14
CA SER A 89 -1.82 -2.72 -1.23
C SER A 89 -2.65 -3.81 -1.90
N THR A 90 -3.44 -4.56 -1.12
CA THR A 90 -4.38 -5.58 -1.62
C THR A 90 -5.47 -4.96 -2.49
N LEU A 91 -6.03 -3.82 -2.06
CA LEU A 91 -7.05 -3.09 -2.84
C LEU A 91 -6.46 -2.47 -4.12
N PHE A 92 -5.22 -1.99 -4.07
CA PHE A 92 -4.58 -1.34 -5.22
C PHE A 92 -4.10 -2.32 -6.29
N GLY A 93 -3.77 -3.57 -5.92
CA GLY A 93 -3.27 -4.60 -6.85
C GLY A 93 -4.15 -4.81 -8.07
N PRO A 94 -5.40 -5.25 -7.93
CA PRO A 94 -6.33 -5.46 -9.05
C PRO A 94 -6.59 -4.21 -9.88
N LEU A 95 -6.52 -3.01 -9.26
CA LEU A 95 -6.72 -1.75 -9.97
C LEU A 95 -5.61 -1.48 -10.99
N LYS A 96 -4.35 -1.59 -10.55
CA LYS A 96 -3.19 -1.25 -11.39
C LYS A 96 -3.04 -2.17 -12.61
N TYR A 97 -3.43 -3.45 -12.48
CA TYR A 97 -3.40 -4.39 -13.60
C TYR A 97 -4.71 -4.41 -14.38
N GLY A 98 -5.84 -4.30 -13.70
CA GLY A 98 -7.15 -4.37 -14.32
C GLY A 98 -7.51 -3.15 -15.18
N ILE A 99 -6.80 -2.02 -15.07
CA ILE A 99 -6.99 -0.88 -15.97
C ILE A 99 -6.29 -1.07 -17.31
N LEU A 100 -5.21 -1.84 -17.38
CA LEU A 100 -4.39 -1.97 -18.58
C LEU A 100 -5.19 -2.45 -19.81
N PRO A 101 -5.98 -3.55 -19.75
CA PRO A 101 -6.74 -3.99 -20.90
C PRO A 101 -7.90 -3.04 -21.27
N GLN A 102 -8.17 -2.02 -20.48
CA GLN A 102 -9.18 -1.01 -20.77
C GLN A 102 -8.61 0.25 -21.44
N VAL A 103 -7.28 0.43 -21.40
CA VAL A 103 -6.60 1.63 -21.91
C VAL A 103 -5.48 1.33 -22.90
N LEU A 104 -5.08 0.07 -23.08
CA LEU A 104 -4.03 -0.38 -23.99
C LEU A 104 -4.59 -1.39 -24.99
N ASP A 105 -4.02 -1.40 -26.20
CA ASP A 105 -4.27 -2.45 -27.18
C ASP A 105 -3.63 -3.78 -26.75
N ASP A 106 -4.17 -4.92 -27.21
CA ASP A 106 -3.68 -6.26 -26.87
C ASP A 106 -2.17 -6.44 -27.11
N LYS A 107 -1.63 -5.78 -28.14
CA LYS A 107 -0.19 -5.82 -28.47
C LYS A 107 0.68 -5.06 -27.48
N GLU A 108 0.11 -4.14 -26.72
CA GLU A 108 0.81 -3.28 -25.77
C GLU A 108 0.73 -3.82 -24.35
N LEU A 109 -0.16 -4.77 -24.05
CA LEU A 109 -0.39 -5.30 -22.71
C LEU A 109 0.86 -5.88 -22.05
N VAL A 110 1.68 -6.60 -22.82
CA VAL A 110 2.93 -7.18 -22.31
C VAL A 110 3.90 -6.07 -21.89
N GLY A 111 4.04 -5.05 -22.73
CA GLY A 111 4.88 -3.88 -22.43
C GLY A 111 4.35 -3.08 -21.25
N GLY A 112 3.04 -2.84 -21.19
CA GLY A 112 2.38 -2.13 -20.09
C GLY A 112 2.55 -2.83 -18.75
N ASN A 113 2.33 -4.15 -18.69
CA ASN A 113 2.60 -4.93 -17.49
C ASN A 113 4.08 -4.86 -17.08
N GLY A 114 5.01 -4.99 -18.03
CA GLY A 114 6.43 -4.87 -17.78
C GLY A 114 6.82 -3.50 -17.20
N LEU A 115 6.25 -2.41 -17.70
CA LEU A 115 6.48 -1.06 -17.17
C LEU A 115 5.94 -0.90 -15.73
N ILE A 116 4.76 -1.43 -15.43
CA ILE A 116 4.19 -1.40 -14.06
C ILE A 116 5.10 -2.18 -13.10
N GLU A 117 5.55 -3.37 -13.47
CA GLU A 117 6.46 -4.16 -12.64
C GLU A 117 7.80 -3.46 -12.44
N MET A 118 8.42 -2.97 -13.50
CA MET A 118 9.66 -2.20 -13.42
C MET A 118 9.51 -0.99 -12.48
N ALA A 119 8.45 -0.20 -12.65
CA ALA A 119 8.19 0.94 -11.77
C ALA A 119 7.97 0.51 -10.32
N THR A 120 7.29 -0.61 -10.08
CA THR A 120 7.06 -1.17 -8.74
C THR A 120 8.38 -1.55 -8.08
N PHE A 121 9.25 -2.30 -8.76
CA PHE A 121 10.56 -2.69 -8.21
C PHE A 121 11.48 -1.49 -7.99
N LEU A 122 11.50 -0.53 -8.92
CA LEU A 122 12.25 0.71 -8.74
C LEU A 122 11.74 1.52 -7.54
N ALA A 123 10.43 1.62 -7.35
CA ALA A 123 9.84 2.30 -6.20
C ALA A 123 10.20 1.60 -4.88
N ILE A 124 10.21 0.27 -4.83
CA ILE A 124 10.65 -0.51 -3.66
C ILE A 124 12.12 -0.23 -3.37
N LEU A 125 12.98 -0.32 -4.38
CA LEU A 125 14.42 -0.09 -4.22
C LEU A 125 14.71 1.33 -3.74
N LEU A 126 14.21 2.33 -4.46
CA LEU A 126 14.42 3.74 -4.11
C LEU A 126 13.80 4.09 -2.76
N GLY A 127 12.59 3.59 -2.47
CA GLY A 127 11.92 3.81 -1.19
C GLY A 127 12.69 3.21 -0.01
N THR A 128 13.29 2.03 -0.20
CA THR A 128 14.14 1.40 0.82
C THR A 128 15.43 2.20 1.03
N LEU A 129 16.13 2.57 -0.04
CA LEU A 129 17.36 3.35 0.04
C LEU A 129 17.14 4.73 0.68
N LEU A 130 16.09 5.44 0.23
CA LEU A 130 15.74 6.74 0.80
C LEU A 130 15.30 6.62 2.25
N GLY A 131 14.45 5.65 2.57
CA GLY A 131 13.96 5.42 3.92
C GLY A 131 15.08 5.11 4.90
N THR A 132 15.98 4.18 4.55
CA THR A 132 17.12 3.81 5.39
C THR A 132 18.16 4.93 5.49
N GLY A 133 18.37 5.71 4.44
CA GLY A 133 19.27 6.87 4.48
C GLY A 133 18.73 8.01 5.33
N LEU A 134 17.47 8.37 5.15
CA LEU A 134 16.85 9.48 5.87
C LEU A 134 16.67 9.21 7.36
N ILE A 135 16.33 7.96 7.75
CA ILE A 135 16.09 7.60 9.15
C ILE A 135 17.34 7.76 10.02
N GLN A 136 18.55 7.65 9.41
CA GLN A 136 19.81 7.77 10.11
C GLN A 136 20.22 9.21 10.43
N ILE A 137 19.50 10.22 9.93
CA ILE A 137 19.78 11.62 10.22
C ILE A 137 19.49 11.91 11.69
N PRO A 138 20.50 12.27 12.53
CA PRO A 138 20.32 12.42 13.95
C PRO A 138 19.25 13.47 14.29
N GLY A 139 18.34 13.13 15.20
CA GLY A 139 17.32 14.01 15.75
C GLY A 139 16.12 14.33 14.84
N ILE A 140 16.27 14.22 13.51
CA ILE A 140 15.22 14.61 12.56
C ILE A 140 14.84 13.52 11.55
N GLY A 141 15.55 12.39 11.52
CA GLY A 141 15.34 11.30 10.58
C GLY A 141 13.88 10.81 10.49
N PRO A 142 13.21 10.49 11.60
CA PRO A 142 11.81 10.07 11.60
C PRO A 142 10.86 11.09 10.97
N TYR A 143 11.08 12.38 11.20
CA TYR A 143 10.27 13.45 10.60
C TYR A 143 10.47 13.54 9.08
N TRP A 144 11.72 13.39 8.59
CA TRP A 144 12.01 13.37 7.17
C TRP A 144 11.36 12.17 6.47
N VAL A 145 11.47 10.97 7.04
CA VAL A 145 10.85 9.78 6.46
C VAL A 145 9.33 9.93 6.42
N SER A 146 8.72 10.42 7.50
CA SER A 146 7.27 10.66 7.56
C SER A 146 6.82 11.72 6.54
N GLY A 147 7.56 12.84 6.45
CA GLY A 147 7.27 13.91 5.50
C GLY A 147 7.36 13.46 4.04
N VAL A 148 8.41 12.71 3.68
CA VAL A 148 8.59 12.14 2.35
C VAL A 148 7.48 11.13 2.04
N ALA A 149 7.12 10.26 3.00
CA ALA A 149 6.05 9.28 2.81
C ALA A 149 4.70 9.96 2.54
N ILE A 150 4.34 10.99 3.31
CA ILE A 150 3.12 11.77 3.10
C ILE A 150 3.18 12.52 1.75
N GLY A 151 4.32 13.14 1.42
CA GLY A 151 4.51 13.81 0.13
C GLY A 151 4.32 12.89 -1.06
N LEU A 152 4.86 11.67 -1.00
CA LEU A 152 4.67 10.64 -2.04
C LEU A 152 3.21 10.16 -2.11
N ALA A 153 2.53 10.02 -0.97
CA ALA A 153 1.11 9.66 -0.95
C ALA A 153 0.23 10.75 -1.60
N LEU A 154 0.55 12.04 -1.36
CA LEU A 154 -0.12 13.17 -2.01
C LEU A 154 0.13 13.20 -3.52
N LEU A 155 1.35 12.95 -3.98
CA LEU A 155 1.67 12.82 -5.40
C LEU A 155 0.94 11.63 -6.02
N GLY A 156 0.82 10.52 -5.30
CA GLY A 156 0.03 9.36 -5.70
C GLY A 156 -1.46 9.69 -5.87
N LEU A 157 -2.04 10.49 -4.97
CA LEU A 157 -3.41 10.96 -5.11
C LEU A 157 -3.58 11.90 -6.30
N ALA A 158 -2.65 12.83 -6.50
CA ALA A 158 -2.67 13.72 -7.66
C ALA A 158 -2.60 12.93 -8.98
N SER A 159 -1.78 11.87 -9.03
CA SER A 159 -1.72 10.96 -10.17
C SER A 159 -3.02 10.18 -10.37
N ALA A 160 -3.69 9.76 -9.29
CA ALA A 160 -4.99 9.09 -9.37
C ALA A 160 -6.10 10.01 -9.88
N TRP A 161 -6.02 11.32 -9.64
CA TRP A 161 -6.93 12.30 -10.24
C TRP A 161 -6.71 12.52 -11.73
N ALA A 162 -5.49 12.30 -12.22
CA ALA A 162 -5.16 12.37 -13.64
C ALA A 162 -5.55 11.09 -14.41
N MET A 163 -5.97 10.02 -13.73
CA MET A 163 -6.42 8.78 -14.39
C MET A 163 -7.71 9.04 -15.17
N PRO A 164 -7.81 8.52 -16.41
CA PRO A 164 -9.06 8.57 -17.17
C PRO A 164 -10.15 7.76 -16.45
N ALA A 165 -11.37 8.26 -16.47
CA ALA A 165 -12.53 7.50 -16.01
C ALA A 165 -12.73 6.29 -16.95
N VAL A 166 -12.85 5.11 -16.37
CA VAL A 166 -13.03 3.87 -17.10
C VAL A 166 -14.27 3.15 -16.57
N ALA A 167 -15.16 2.76 -17.50
CA ALA A 167 -16.39 2.09 -17.14
C ALA A 167 -16.12 0.81 -16.31
N PRO A 168 -16.89 0.55 -15.26
CA PRO A 168 -16.83 -0.72 -14.52
C PRO A 168 -17.00 -1.92 -15.46
N VAL A 169 -16.31 -3.01 -15.18
CA VAL A 169 -16.43 -4.26 -15.96
C VAL A 169 -17.81 -4.89 -15.76
N ASP A 170 -18.26 -4.95 -14.52
CA ASP A 170 -19.59 -5.46 -14.15
C ASP A 170 -20.24 -4.59 -13.07
N PRO A 171 -20.97 -3.53 -13.46
CA PRO A 171 -21.66 -2.67 -12.49
C PRO A 171 -22.75 -3.38 -11.68
N GLY A 172 -23.28 -4.49 -12.23
CA GLY A 172 -24.34 -5.30 -11.60
C GLY A 172 -23.82 -6.34 -10.60
N LEU A 173 -22.50 -6.52 -10.48
CA LEU A 173 -21.88 -7.51 -9.63
C LEU A 173 -22.37 -7.39 -8.18
N LYS A 174 -22.90 -8.47 -7.62
CA LYS A 174 -23.24 -8.58 -6.20
C LYS A 174 -21.99 -9.04 -5.45
N ILE A 175 -21.39 -8.12 -4.69
CA ILE A 175 -20.22 -8.45 -3.89
C ILE A 175 -20.58 -9.55 -2.90
N ASN A 176 -19.86 -10.65 -2.95
CA ASN A 176 -19.96 -11.70 -1.93
C ASN A 176 -19.05 -11.33 -0.75
N TRP A 177 -19.65 -11.02 0.37
CA TRP A 177 -18.94 -10.68 1.61
C TRP A 177 -18.53 -11.91 2.41
N ASN A 178 -18.82 -13.13 1.93
CA ASN A 178 -18.34 -14.35 2.55
C ASN A 178 -16.88 -14.60 2.11
N ILE A 179 -15.97 -13.86 2.74
CA ILE A 179 -14.52 -13.89 2.44
C ILE A 179 -13.94 -15.31 2.36
N PRO A 180 -14.23 -16.23 3.33
CA PRO A 180 -13.74 -17.60 3.25
C PRO A 180 -14.21 -18.35 2.00
N GLN A 181 -15.45 -18.14 1.59
CA GLN A 181 -16.03 -18.83 0.43
C GLN A 181 -15.47 -18.33 -0.91
N GLU A 182 -15.07 -17.06 -0.96
CA GLU A 182 -14.53 -16.47 -2.19
C GLU A 182 -13.01 -16.64 -2.32
N THR A 183 -12.33 -16.81 -1.21
CA THR A 183 -10.86 -16.90 -1.18
C THR A 183 -10.38 -18.35 -1.19
N TRP A 184 -11.21 -19.29 -0.70
CA TRP A 184 -10.91 -20.72 -0.54
C TRP A 184 -11.95 -21.61 -1.22
#